data_1a3c9d7db9b7fc354bcd14f3a383f04d
#
_entry.id   1a3c9d7db9b7fc354bcd14f3a383f04d
#
_cell.length_a   1.000
_cell.length_b   1.000
_cell.length_c   1.000
_cell.angle_alpha   90.00
_cell.angle_beta   90.00
_cell.angle_gamma   90.00
#
_symmetry.space_group_name_H-M   'P 1'
#
loop_
_entity.id
_entity.type
_entity.pdbx_description
1 polymer ?
#
loop_
_entity_poly.entity_id
_entity_poly.type
_entity_poly.pdbx_seq_one_letter_code
_entity_poly.pdbx_strand_id
1 'polypeptide(L)'
;RECKTRYWCPHCGKAMFRWKEDGICTTYKCPNTRCPFYQQNLAELTTEERLMREAGNTSQFKLHYLFREYHIASEKLSAARPADAPVDLNRIHNNLHTVGLCLTFSISFGLSARMTVQALKRVFGIPVSHQTVINYINAAASYLARFVDANCPDPTGTCAADETYIKVEANTHYTWFIIAQNRRAICDYNLSDNRGAEPALALLNTCYG
;
A
#
# COMPACT_ATOMS: atom_id res chain seq x y z
N ARG A 1 1.61 -17.57 -3.43
CA ARG A 1 2.74 -17.09 -2.59
C ARG A 1 2.18 -16.05 -1.65
N GLU A 2 2.20 -16.31 -0.35
CA GLU A 2 1.86 -15.30 0.65
C GLU A 2 2.84 -14.14 0.56
N CYS A 3 2.33 -12.95 0.34
CA CYS A 3 3.11 -11.72 0.35
C CYS A 3 3.45 -11.35 1.78
N LYS A 4 4.74 -11.30 2.11
CA LYS A 4 5.22 -11.01 3.46
C LYS A 4 5.81 -9.61 3.48
N THR A 5 5.24 -8.73 4.29
CA THR A 5 5.86 -7.44 4.61
C THR A 5 7.26 -7.68 5.18
N ARG A 6 8.28 -6.99 4.66
CA ARG A 6 9.65 -7.11 5.15
C ARG A 6 9.92 -6.05 6.21
N TYR A 7 10.20 -6.50 7.42
CA TYR A 7 10.73 -5.67 8.49
C TYR A 7 12.21 -5.99 8.72
N TRP A 8 12.95 -4.99 9.14
CA TRP A 8 14.40 -5.08 9.34
C TRP A 8 14.73 -5.00 10.81
N CYS A 9 15.65 -5.83 11.26
CA CYS A 9 16.10 -5.80 12.66
C CYS A 9 16.79 -4.45 12.95
N PRO A 10 16.36 -3.68 13.95
CA PRO A 10 16.92 -2.38 14.26
C PRO A 10 18.38 -2.46 14.75
N HIS A 11 18.83 -3.64 15.20
CA HIS A 11 20.18 -3.82 15.73
C HIS A 11 21.20 -4.27 14.69
N CYS A 12 20.78 -4.99 13.65
CA CYS A 12 21.73 -5.52 12.66
C CYS A 12 21.35 -5.32 11.20
N GLY A 13 20.23 -4.64 10.93
CA GLY A 13 19.76 -4.36 9.57
C GLY A 13 19.41 -5.58 8.72
N LYS A 14 19.32 -6.78 9.26
CA LYS A 14 18.90 -7.98 8.53
C LYS A 14 17.39 -8.09 8.48
N ALA A 15 16.86 -8.59 7.36
CA ALA A 15 15.44 -8.84 7.22
C ALA A 15 14.96 -9.84 8.27
N MET A 16 13.86 -9.49 8.93
CA MET A 16 13.18 -10.36 9.88
C MET A 16 12.19 -11.27 9.14
N PHE A 17 11.89 -12.44 9.71
CA PHE A 17 10.86 -13.33 9.20
C PHE A 17 9.62 -13.27 10.10
N ARG A 18 8.45 -13.41 9.49
CA ARG A 18 7.18 -13.51 10.19
C ARG A 18 7.14 -14.86 10.91
N TRP A 19 6.92 -14.82 12.22
CA TRP A 19 6.81 -16.02 13.02
C TRP A 19 5.36 -16.40 13.34
N LYS A 20 4.60 -15.46 13.91
CA LYS A 20 3.25 -15.70 14.42
C LYS A 20 2.35 -14.53 14.10
N GLU A 21 1.07 -14.80 13.89
CA GLU A 21 0.03 -13.79 13.72
C GLU A 21 -1.12 -14.09 14.67
N ASP A 22 -1.48 -13.12 15.50
CA ASP A 22 -2.53 -13.22 16.52
C ASP A 22 -3.79 -12.42 16.14
N GLY A 23 -3.94 -12.00 14.90
CA GLY A 23 -5.05 -11.17 14.42
C GLY A 23 -4.91 -9.67 14.73
N ILE A 24 -4.39 -9.33 15.91
CA ILE A 24 -4.15 -7.94 16.35
C ILE A 24 -2.75 -7.49 15.98
N CYS A 25 -1.77 -8.36 16.13
CA CYS A 25 -0.38 -8.07 15.79
C CYS A 25 0.28 -9.26 15.08
N THR A 26 1.36 -8.94 14.37
CA THR A 26 2.24 -9.95 13.75
C THR A 26 3.58 -9.91 14.46
N THR A 27 4.05 -11.07 14.92
CA THR A 27 5.36 -11.21 15.56
C THR A 27 6.42 -11.53 14.51
N TYR A 28 7.47 -10.73 14.49
CA TYR A 28 8.64 -10.90 13.63
C TYR A 28 9.86 -11.27 14.45
N LYS A 29 10.73 -12.12 13.88
CA LYS A 29 11.99 -12.53 14.51
C LYS A 29 13.17 -12.24 13.60
N CYS A 30 14.29 -11.84 14.22
CA CYS A 30 15.56 -11.68 13.51
C CYS A 30 16.31 -13.02 13.48
N PRO A 31 16.63 -13.58 12.29
CA PRO A 31 17.32 -14.85 12.17
C PRO A 31 18.83 -14.77 12.38
N ASN A 32 19.39 -13.57 12.46
CA ASN A 32 20.82 -13.36 12.43
C ASN A 32 21.48 -13.70 13.79
N THR A 33 22.15 -14.83 13.87
CA THR A 33 22.91 -15.24 15.07
C THR A 33 24.10 -14.34 15.38
N ARG A 34 24.61 -13.57 14.40
CA ARG A 34 25.68 -12.58 14.58
C ARG A 34 25.15 -11.18 14.90
N CYS A 35 23.87 -11.04 15.21
CA CYS A 35 23.30 -9.76 15.62
C CYS A 35 23.92 -9.31 16.95
N PRO A 36 24.38 -8.05 17.07
CA PRO A 36 24.99 -7.56 18.31
C PRO A 36 24.12 -7.78 19.54
N PHE A 37 22.82 -7.48 19.41
CA PHE A 37 21.86 -7.68 20.49
C PHE A 37 21.71 -9.16 20.90
N TYR A 38 21.76 -10.08 19.93
CA TYR A 38 21.75 -11.52 20.24
C TYR A 38 23.02 -11.98 20.95
N GLN A 39 24.17 -11.51 20.50
CA GLN A 39 25.46 -11.87 21.11
C GLN A 39 25.55 -11.33 22.53
N GLN A 40 25.10 -10.11 22.75
CA GLN A 40 25.03 -9.52 24.10
C GLN A 40 24.14 -10.35 25.03
N ASN A 41 22.91 -10.61 24.64
CA ASN A 41 21.98 -11.40 25.43
C ASN A 41 22.49 -12.83 25.69
N LEU A 42 23.19 -13.42 24.71
CA LEU A 42 23.80 -14.72 24.86
C LEU A 42 24.94 -14.72 25.89
N ALA A 43 25.75 -13.65 25.92
CA ALA A 43 26.82 -13.49 26.88
C ALA A 43 26.31 -13.31 28.31
N GLU A 44 25.15 -12.68 28.47
CA GLU A 44 24.50 -12.39 29.76
C GLU A 44 23.75 -13.59 30.35
N LEU A 45 23.66 -14.73 29.66
CA LEU A 45 23.00 -15.94 30.18
C LEU A 45 23.77 -16.50 31.39
N THR A 46 23.03 -16.85 32.45
CA THR A 46 23.55 -17.60 33.59
C THR A 46 23.92 -19.04 33.21
N THR A 47 24.62 -19.72 34.06
CA THR A 47 25.01 -21.14 33.84
C THR A 47 23.77 -22.02 33.72
N GLU A 48 22.76 -21.80 34.55
CA GLU A 48 21.48 -22.54 34.52
C GLU A 48 20.73 -22.31 33.20
N GLU A 49 20.64 -21.06 32.74
CA GLU A 49 19.96 -20.72 31.48
C GLU A 49 20.70 -21.33 30.27
N ARG A 50 22.01 -21.43 30.31
CA ARG A 50 22.79 -22.13 29.26
C ARG A 50 22.49 -23.62 29.22
N LEU A 51 22.41 -24.28 30.38
CA LEU A 51 22.05 -25.69 30.47
C LEU A 51 20.61 -25.93 29.99
N MET A 52 19.68 -25.06 30.34
CA MET A 52 18.29 -25.14 29.86
C MET A 52 18.19 -24.99 28.34
N ARG A 53 18.98 -24.09 27.77
CA ARG A 53 19.06 -23.89 26.31
C ARG A 53 19.64 -25.13 25.62
N GLU A 54 20.68 -25.71 26.14
CA GLU A 54 21.32 -26.94 25.63
C GLU A 54 20.37 -28.13 25.71
N ALA A 55 19.56 -28.19 26.77
CA ALA A 55 18.48 -29.18 26.91
C ALA A 55 17.26 -28.92 25.99
N GLY A 56 17.28 -27.87 25.17
CA GLY A 56 16.16 -27.51 24.28
C GLY A 56 14.98 -26.83 24.95
N ASN A 57 15.06 -26.51 26.24
CA ASN A 57 14.00 -25.82 26.98
C ASN A 57 14.15 -24.30 26.82
N THR A 58 13.52 -23.76 25.77
CA THR A 58 13.58 -22.33 25.44
C THR A 58 12.29 -21.57 25.81
N SER A 59 11.38 -22.20 26.57
CA SER A 59 10.10 -21.60 26.94
C SER A 59 10.19 -20.53 28.02
N GLN A 60 11.29 -20.45 28.75
CA GLN A 60 11.50 -19.43 29.77
C GLN A 60 11.69 -18.04 29.16
N PHE A 61 11.22 -17.03 29.88
CA PHE A 61 11.12 -15.64 29.44
C PHE A 61 12.44 -15.12 28.81
N LYS A 62 13.57 -15.23 29.48
CA LYS A 62 14.83 -14.71 28.98
C LYS A 62 15.36 -15.46 27.77
N LEU A 63 15.22 -16.78 27.73
CA LEU A 63 15.58 -17.60 26.57
C LEU A 63 14.68 -17.31 25.37
N HIS A 64 13.40 -17.03 25.61
CA HIS A 64 12.46 -16.64 24.57
C HIS A 64 12.87 -15.31 23.91
N TYR A 65 13.28 -14.32 24.69
CA TYR A 65 13.72 -13.00 24.20
C TYR A 65 15.08 -13.00 23.50
N LEU A 66 15.87 -14.06 23.63
CA LEU A 66 17.09 -14.21 22.81
C LEU A 66 16.77 -14.11 21.30
N PHE A 67 15.58 -14.52 20.88
CA PHE A 67 15.15 -14.51 19.48
C PHE A 67 14.72 -13.12 18.99
N ARG A 68 14.73 -12.09 19.83
CA ARG A 68 14.44 -10.70 19.44
C ARG A 68 13.14 -10.61 18.69
N GLU A 69 12.05 -10.81 19.40
CA GLU A 69 10.71 -10.74 18.87
C GLU A 69 10.21 -9.30 18.84
N TYR A 70 9.59 -8.95 17.73
CA TYR A 70 8.97 -7.65 17.51
C TYR A 70 7.50 -7.84 17.18
N HIS A 71 6.64 -7.23 17.98
CA HIS A 71 5.19 -7.26 17.79
C HIS A 71 4.77 -6.00 17.03
N ILE A 72 4.28 -6.19 15.83
CA ILE A 72 3.88 -5.11 14.94
C ILE A 72 2.38 -5.21 14.71
N ALA A 73 1.64 -4.12 14.98
CA ALA A 73 0.21 -4.07 14.71
C ALA A 73 -0.06 -4.40 13.24
N SER A 74 -1.02 -5.27 12.99
CA SER A 74 -1.41 -5.65 11.65
C SER A 74 -2.24 -4.52 11.03
N GLU A 75 -1.64 -3.74 10.16
CA GLU A 75 -2.37 -2.77 9.34
C GLU A 75 -3.10 -3.54 8.23
N LYS A 76 -4.41 -3.63 8.35
CA LYS A 76 -5.27 -4.23 7.32
C LYS A 76 -6.34 -3.24 6.93
N LEU A 77 -6.64 -3.19 5.64
CA LEU A 77 -7.82 -2.48 5.17
C LEU A 77 -9.07 -3.23 5.64
N SER A 78 -10.08 -2.49 6.07
CA SER A 78 -11.38 -3.06 6.45
C SER A 78 -12.15 -3.62 5.25
N ALA A 79 -11.82 -3.20 4.05
CA ALA A 79 -12.48 -3.62 2.83
C ALA A 79 -11.90 -4.92 2.27
N ALA A 80 -12.77 -5.82 1.83
CA ALA A 80 -12.38 -7.00 1.05
C ALA A 80 -11.82 -6.56 -0.31
N ARG A 81 -10.93 -7.40 -0.89
CA ARG A 81 -10.36 -7.15 -2.21
C ARG A 81 -11.48 -7.02 -3.26
N PRO A 82 -11.53 -5.93 -4.04
CA PRO A 82 -12.37 -5.84 -5.24
C PRO A 82 -11.96 -6.86 -6.30
N ALA A 83 -12.91 -7.35 -7.09
CA ALA A 83 -12.66 -8.38 -8.10
C ALA A 83 -11.69 -7.92 -9.21
N ASP A 84 -11.75 -6.65 -9.57
CA ASP A 84 -10.94 -5.98 -10.59
C ASP A 84 -9.56 -5.51 -10.09
N ALA A 85 -9.33 -5.52 -8.77
CA ALA A 85 -8.03 -5.12 -8.22
C ALA A 85 -6.93 -6.11 -8.64
N PRO A 86 -5.81 -5.66 -9.24
CA PRO A 86 -4.74 -6.54 -9.71
C PRO A 86 -4.01 -7.24 -8.55
N VAL A 87 -4.02 -6.65 -7.36
CA VAL A 87 -3.41 -7.22 -6.17
C VAL A 87 -4.29 -6.99 -4.94
N ASP A 88 -4.25 -7.90 -3.98
CA ASP A 88 -4.88 -7.72 -2.68
C ASP A 88 -3.98 -6.88 -1.78
N LEU A 89 -4.37 -5.64 -1.50
CA LEU A 89 -3.60 -4.73 -0.65
C LEU A 89 -3.46 -5.22 0.80
N ASN A 90 -4.30 -6.15 1.25
CA ASN A 90 -4.15 -6.81 2.55
C ASN A 90 -3.08 -7.91 2.56
N ARG A 91 -2.60 -8.33 1.37
CA ARG A 91 -1.65 -9.44 1.20
C ARG A 91 -0.40 -9.05 0.40
N ILE A 92 0.00 -7.79 0.42
CA ILE A 92 1.18 -7.29 -0.26
C ILE A 92 2.46 -7.55 0.54
N HIS A 93 3.61 -7.56 -0.15
CA HIS A 93 4.93 -7.70 0.49
C HIS A 93 5.36 -6.49 1.29
N ASN A 94 4.91 -5.32 0.88
CA ASN A 94 5.21 -4.05 1.50
C ASN A 94 4.06 -3.68 2.45
N ASN A 95 4.30 -2.75 3.36
CA ASN A 95 3.25 -2.20 4.22
C ASN A 95 2.39 -1.17 3.46
N LEU A 96 1.26 -0.80 4.03
CA LEU A 96 0.35 0.20 3.47
C LEU A 96 1.02 1.59 3.36
N HIS A 97 1.99 1.89 4.23
CA HIS A 97 2.79 3.12 4.10
C HIS A 97 3.53 3.18 2.76
N THR A 98 4.11 2.07 2.30
CA THR A 98 4.76 2.01 0.98
C THR A 98 3.75 2.23 -0.15
N VAL A 99 2.53 1.71 -0.02
CA VAL A 99 1.45 2.00 -0.98
C VAL A 99 1.13 3.50 -0.97
N GLY A 100 0.98 4.10 0.21
CA GLY A 100 0.76 5.54 0.36
C GLY A 100 1.86 6.38 -0.31
N LEU A 101 3.13 6.01 -0.14
CA LEU A 101 4.24 6.68 -0.82
C LEU A 101 4.16 6.51 -2.35
N CYS A 102 3.81 5.33 -2.85
CA CYS A 102 3.60 5.12 -4.29
C CYS A 102 2.52 6.04 -4.84
N LEU A 103 1.38 6.14 -4.15
CA LEU A 103 0.27 7.02 -4.53
C LEU A 103 0.69 8.50 -4.49
N THR A 104 1.34 8.92 -3.42
CA THR A 104 1.81 10.31 -3.26
C THR A 104 2.77 10.70 -4.39
N PHE A 105 3.78 9.90 -4.66
CA PHE A 105 4.75 10.23 -5.70
C PHE A 105 4.13 10.16 -7.10
N SER A 106 3.31 9.17 -7.40
CA SER A 106 2.75 9.00 -8.74
C SER A 106 1.58 9.93 -9.01
N ILE A 107 0.68 10.12 -8.04
CA ILE A 107 -0.55 10.89 -8.25
C ILE A 107 -0.33 12.35 -7.86
N SER A 108 0.08 12.63 -6.61
CA SER A 108 0.20 14.02 -6.14
C SER A 108 1.37 14.76 -6.76
N PHE A 109 2.49 14.08 -7.01
CA PHE A 109 3.69 14.69 -7.63
C PHE A 109 3.83 14.41 -9.11
N GLY A 110 2.95 13.60 -9.71
CA GLY A 110 2.97 13.30 -11.14
C GLY A 110 4.20 12.53 -11.62
N LEU A 111 4.89 11.82 -10.73
CA LEU A 111 6.07 11.05 -11.12
C LEU A 111 5.66 9.77 -11.86
N SER A 112 6.38 9.46 -12.95
CA SER A 112 6.21 8.15 -13.60
C SER A 112 6.53 7.01 -12.65
N ALA A 113 5.99 5.80 -12.90
CA ALA A 113 6.26 4.63 -12.08
C ALA A 113 7.77 4.33 -11.93
N ARG A 114 8.57 4.58 -12.97
CA ARG A 114 10.02 4.42 -12.93
C ARG A 114 10.70 5.45 -12.03
N MET A 115 10.27 6.70 -12.09
CA MET A 115 10.78 7.78 -11.21
C MET A 115 10.36 7.54 -9.76
N THR A 116 9.13 7.10 -9.53
CA THR A 116 8.64 6.70 -8.20
C THR A 116 9.52 5.59 -7.60
N VAL A 117 9.87 4.57 -8.37
CA VAL A 117 10.81 3.51 -7.94
C VAL A 117 12.17 4.09 -7.52
N GLN A 118 12.71 5.04 -8.30
CA GLN A 118 13.99 5.66 -7.96
C GLN A 118 13.90 6.49 -6.69
N ALA A 119 12.83 7.26 -6.50
CA ALA A 119 12.58 8.04 -5.29
C ALA A 119 12.47 7.12 -4.06
N LEU A 120 11.66 6.06 -4.13
CA LEU A 120 11.50 5.10 -3.05
C LEU A 120 12.82 4.42 -2.68
N LYS A 121 13.60 4.00 -3.68
CA LYS A 121 14.88 3.33 -3.46
C LYS A 121 15.93 4.27 -2.87
N ARG A 122 16.08 5.49 -3.42
CA ARG A 122 17.16 6.41 -3.05
C ARG A 122 16.90 7.16 -1.76
N VAL A 123 15.64 7.56 -1.50
CA VAL A 123 15.28 8.36 -0.34
C VAL A 123 14.90 7.47 0.85
N PHE A 124 14.13 6.42 0.59
CA PHE A 124 13.56 5.58 1.66
C PHE A 124 14.19 4.18 1.76
N GLY A 125 15.10 3.82 0.85
CA GLY A 125 15.69 2.48 0.83
C GLY A 125 14.70 1.36 0.52
N ILE A 126 13.54 1.67 -0.07
CA ILE A 126 12.47 0.72 -0.37
C ILE A 126 12.64 0.18 -1.80
N PRO A 127 13.07 -1.08 -1.98
CA PRO A 127 13.22 -1.67 -3.29
C PRO A 127 11.88 -2.23 -3.79
N VAL A 128 11.26 -1.56 -4.75
CA VAL A 128 10.06 -2.03 -5.45
C VAL A 128 10.31 -2.02 -6.96
N SER A 129 9.55 -2.82 -7.71
CA SER A 129 9.58 -2.75 -9.17
C SER A 129 8.58 -1.70 -9.69
N HIS A 130 8.79 -1.20 -10.91
CA HIS A 130 7.83 -0.29 -11.53
C HIS A 130 6.45 -0.95 -11.72
N GLN A 131 6.42 -2.26 -12.00
CA GLN A 131 5.17 -3.01 -12.09
C GLN A 131 4.44 -3.08 -10.74
N THR A 132 5.19 -3.19 -9.64
CA THR A 132 4.61 -3.14 -8.28
C THR A 132 3.94 -1.79 -8.03
N VAL A 133 4.59 -0.68 -8.43
CA VAL A 133 4.00 0.66 -8.30
C VAL A 133 2.69 0.76 -9.09
N ILE A 134 2.69 0.32 -10.36
CA ILE A 134 1.48 0.32 -11.21
C ILE A 134 0.37 -0.53 -10.57
N ASN A 135 0.70 -1.73 -10.10
CA ASN A 135 -0.27 -2.61 -9.46
C ASN A 135 -0.87 -2.01 -8.19
N TYR A 136 -0.08 -1.28 -7.41
CA TYR A 136 -0.58 -0.61 -6.20
C TYR A 136 -1.50 0.56 -6.53
N ILE A 137 -1.18 1.35 -7.55
CA ILE A 137 -2.04 2.45 -8.02
C ILE A 137 -3.37 1.90 -8.50
N ASN A 138 -3.35 0.90 -9.38
CA ASN A 138 -4.57 0.31 -9.94
C ASN A 138 -5.41 -0.38 -8.85
N ALA A 139 -4.77 -1.10 -7.92
CA ALA A 139 -5.49 -1.69 -6.80
C ALA A 139 -6.14 -0.62 -5.91
N ALA A 140 -5.41 0.45 -5.58
CA ALA A 140 -5.95 1.54 -4.78
C ALA A 140 -7.17 2.19 -5.47
N ALA A 141 -7.13 2.38 -6.79
CA ALA A 141 -8.27 2.88 -7.55
C ALA A 141 -9.50 1.97 -7.39
N SER A 142 -9.35 0.65 -7.56
CA SER A 142 -10.45 -0.31 -7.37
C SER A 142 -11.00 -0.33 -5.93
N TYR A 143 -10.11 -0.22 -4.92
CA TYR A 143 -10.56 -0.15 -3.51
C TYR A 143 -11.32 1.14 -3.20
N LEU A 144 -10.96 2.25 -3.85
CA LEU A 144 -11.57 3.57 -3.62
C LEU A 144 -12.85 3.79 -4.45
N ALA A 145 -13.06 3.06 -5.55
CA ALA A 145 -14.18 3.27 -6.44
C ALA A 145 -15.53 3.33 -5.68
N ARG A 146 -15.81 2.34 -4.83
CA ARG A 146 -17.04 2.31 -4.04
C ARG A 146 -17.17 3.50 -3.07
N PHE A 147 -16.06 3.98 -2.53
CA PHE A 147 -16.06 5.15 -1.67
C PHE A 147 -16.34 6.41 -2.48
N VAL A 148 -15.76 6.53 -3.66
CA VAL A 148 -15.99 7.65 -4.57
C VAL A 148 -17.46 7.66 -4.99
N ASP A 149 -18.01 6.53 -5.45
CA ASP A 149 -19.40 6.40 -5.87
C ASP A 149 -20.37 6.77 -4.73
N ALA A 150 -20.09 6.30 -3.50
CA ALA A 150 -20.95 6.58 -2.34
C ALA A 150 -20.83 8.02 -1.82
N ASN A 151 -19.77 8.74 -2.14
CA ASN A 151 -19.51 10.11 -1.66
C ASN A 151 -19.46 11.14 -2.80
N CYS A 152 -19.78 10.73 -4.02
CA CYS A 152 -19.90 11.66 -5.15
C CYS A 152 -21.00 12.66 -4.84
N PRO A 153 -20.73 13.97 -4.88
CA PRO A 153 -21.76 14.94 -4.57
C PRO A 153 -22.80 15.00 -5.69
N ASP A 154 -24.07 15.03 -5.31
CA ASP A 154 -25.13 15.34 -6.27
C ASP A 154 -24.85 16.67 -6.96
N PRO A 155 -25.07 16.77 -8.27
CA PRO A 155 -24.87 18.00 -9.02
C PRO A 155 -25.98 19.00 -8.69
N THR A 156 -25.81 19.71 -7.57
CA THR A 156 -26.76 20.77 -7.15
C THR A 156 -26.18 22.15 -7.45
N GLY A 157 -27.00 23.00 -8.10
CA GLY A 157 -26.60 24.36 -8.44
C GLY A 157 -25.86 24.47 -9.77
N THR A 158 -24.91 25.40 -9.84
CA THR A 158 -24.11 25.65 -11.05
C THR A 158 -22.98 24.63 -11.17
N CYS A 159 -22.96 23.90 -12.28
CA CYS A 159 -21.87 22.98 -12.63
C CYS A 159 -21.11 23.51 -13.86
N ALA A 160 -19.84 23.18 -13.92
CA ALA A 160 -19.01 23.35 -15.10
C ALA A 160 -18.67 21.98 -15.68
N ALA A 161 -18.74 21.85 -17.00
CA ALA A 161 -18.25 20.69 -17.71
C ALA A 161 -16.97 21.07 -18.46
N ASP A 162 -15.97 20.21 -18.40
CA ASP A 162 -14.70 20.39 -19.09
C ASP A 162 -14.16 19.04 -19.56
N GLU A 163 -13.27 19.06 -20.54
CA GLU A 163 -12.61 17.85 -21.01
C GLU A 163 -11.09 17.97 -20.94
N THR A 164 -10.46 16.83 -20.72
CA THR A 164 -9.01 16.66 -20.90
C THR A 164 -8.75 15.45 -21.77
N TYR A 165 -7.57 15.38 -22.36
CA TYR A 165 -7.19 14.21 -23.15
C TYR A 165 -6.09 13.40 -22.45
N ILE A 166 -6.17 12.09 -22.62
CA ILE A 166 -5.15 11.13 -22.21
C ILE A 166 -4.71 10.31 -23.42
N LYS A 167 -3.46 9.87 -23.43
CA LYS A 167 -2.94 8.97 -24.46
C LYS A 167 -2.77 7.57 -23.88
N VAL A 168 -3.46 6.60 -24.48
CA VAL A 168 -3.35 5.18 -24.14
C VAL A 168 -2.96 4.44 -25.40
N GLU A 169 -1.84 3.73 -25.39
CA GLU A 169 -1.33 2.96 -26.54
C GLU A 169 -1.28 3.76 -27.86
N ALA A 170 -0.81 5.00 -27.77
CA ALA A 170 -0.76 5.98 -28.86
C ALA A 170 -2.12 6.53 -29.35
N ASN A 171 -3.24 6.04 -28.85
CA ASN A 171 -4.57 6.61 -29.12
C ASN A 171 -4.90 7.73 -28.16
N THR A 172 -5.59 8.75 -28.66
CA THR A 172 -6.08 9.85 -27.83
C THR A 172 -7.49 9.54 -27.35
N HIS A 173 -7.70 9.59 -26.05
CA HIS A 173 -8.99 9.46 -25.41
C HIS A 173 -9.31 10.74 -24.67
N TYR A 174 -10.58 11.06 -24.51
CA TYR A 174 -11.07 12.26 -23.85
C TYR A 174 -11.78 11.86 -22.57
N THR A 175 -11.40 12.49 -21.48
CA THR A 175 -12.08 12.35 -20.20
C THR A 175 -12.88 13.62 -19.97
N TRP A 176 -14.20 13.49 -19.91
CA TRP A 176 -15.15 14.56 -19.62
C TRP A 176 -15.45 14.57 -18.13
N PHE A 177 -15.55 15.76 -17.54
CA PHE A 177 -15.85 15.91 -16.11
C PHE A 177 -17.01 16.89 -15.93
N ILE A 178 -17.83 16.63 -14.90
CA ILE A 178 -18.73 17.63 -14.34
C ILE A 178 -18.24 17.99 -12.95
N ILE A 179 -18.10 19.29 -12.73
CA ILE A 179 -17.58 19.85 -11.48
C ILE A 179 -18.63 20.73 -10.85
N ALA A 180 -19.06 20.41 -9.62
CA ALA A 180 -19.91 21.31 -8.84
C ALA A 180 -19.10 22.53 -8.40
N GLN A 181 -19.49 23.73 -8.88
CA GLN A 181 -18.75 24.97 -8.65
C GLN A 181 -18.74 25.36 -7.17
N ASN A 182 -19.83 25.15 -6.46
CA ASN A 182 -19.98 25.48 -5.04
C ASN A 182 -19.14 24.59 -4.13
N ARG A 183 -18.93 23.30 -4.49
CA ARG A 183 -18.18 22.31 -3.71
C ARG A 183 -16.77 22.09 -4.23
N ARG A 184 -16.44 22.56 -5.42
CA ARG A 184 -15.16 22.31 -6.14
C ARG A 184 -14.83 20.81 -6.20
N ALA A 185 -15.83 19.98 -6.43
CA ALA A 185 -15.73 18.55 -6.47
C ALA A 185 -16.24 18.01 -7.82
N ILE A 186 -15.61 16.95 -8.31
CA ILE A 186 -16.07 16.23 -9.50
C ILE A 186 -17.32 15.44 -9.09
N CYS A 187 -18.42 15.68 -9.79
CA CYS A 187 -19.69 14.98 -9.58
C CYS A 187 -19.77 13.71 -10.41
N ASP A 188 -19.23 13.76 -11.63
CA ASP A 188 -19.22 12.61 -12.53
C ASP A 188 -18.13 12.76 -13.59
N TYR A 189 -17.77 11.68 -14.25
CA TYR A 189 -16.83 11.66 -15.36
C TYR A 189 -17.20 10.60 -16.39
N ASN A 190 -16.82 10.83 -17.64
CA ASN A 190 -16.99 9.89 -18.74
C ASN A 190 -15.72 9.82 -19.60
N LEU A 191 -15.35 8.62 -20.03
CA LEU A 191 -14.24 8.39 -20.95
C LEU A 191 -14.80 8.13 -22.35
N SER A 192 -14.28 8.84 -23.36
CA SER A 192 -14.71 8.74 -24.74
C SER A 192 -13.53 8.75 -25.71
N ASP A 193 -13.70 8.09 -26.84
CA ASP A 193 -12.75 8.09 -27.94
C ASP A 193 -12.88 9.32 -28.84
N ASN A 194 -13.92 10.12 -28.66
CA ASN A 194 -14.13 11.33 -29.45
C ASN A 194 -14.40 12.55 -28.55
N ARG A 195 -14.16 13.74 -29.12
CA ARG A 195 -14.36 15.05 -28.47
C ARG A 195 -15.71 15.66 -28.83
N GLY A 196 -16.63 14.91 -29.38
CA GLY A 196 -17.93 15.43 -29.83
C GLY A 196 -18.86 15.83 -28.70
N ALA A 197 -19.99 16.41 -29.07
CA ALA A 197 -21.03 16.82 -28.11
C ALA A 197 -21.74 15.61 -27.45
N GLU A 198 -21.75 14.45 -28.11
CA GLU A 198 -22.46 13.27 -27.64
C GLU A 198 -21.96 12.77 -26.26
N PRO A 199 -20.65 12.57 -26.03
CA PRO A 199 -20.16 12.18 -24.71
C PRO A 199 -20.45 13.23 -23.63
N ALA A 200 -20.39 14.51 -23.97
CA ALA A 200 -20.72 15.59 -23.03
C ALA A 200 -22.19 15.58 -22.63
N LEU A 201 -23.09 15.40 -23.63
CA LEU A 201 -24.52 15.29 -23.38
C LEU A 201 -24.90 14.03 -22.61
N ALA A 202 -24.25 12.89 -22.90
CA ALA A 202 -24.46 11.67 -22.13
C ALA A 202 -24.14 11.89 -20.64
N LEU A 203 -23.00 12.54 -20.36
CA LEU A 203 -22.58 12.86 -19.00
C LEU A 203 -23.55 13.83 -18.30
N LEU A 204 -24.00 14.86 -19.00
CA LEU A 204 -25.01 15.81 -18.48
C LEU A 204 -26.33 15.10 -18.16
N ASN A 205 -26.79 14.21 -19.02
CA ASN A 205 -28.01 13.45 -18.80
C ASN A 205 -27.91 12.50 -17.59
N THR A 206 -26.75 11.94 -17.32
CA THR A 206 -26.53 11.11 -16.12
C THR A 206 -26.61 11.92 -14.84
N CYS A 207 -26.16 13.19 -14.88
CA CYS A 207 -26.13 14.05 -13.70
C CYS A 207 -27.48 14.75 -13.43
N TYR A 208 -28.27 15.04 -14.47
CA TYR A 208 -29.50 15.86 -14.37
C TYR A 208 -30.80 15.15 -14.82
N GLY A 209 -30.69 13.91 -15.29
CA GLY A 209 -31.84 13.08 -15.65
C GLY A 209 -32.36 12.29 -14.47
#